data_744105105fecc9c9a4514045f77ff6d6
#
_entry.id   744105105fecc9c9a4514045f77ff6d6
#
_cell.length_a   1.000
_cell.length_b   1.000
_cell.length_c   1.000
_cell.angle_alpha   90.00
_cell.angle_beta   90.00
_cell.angle_gamma   90.00
#
_symmetry.space_group_name_H-M   'P 1'
#
loop_
_entity.id
_entity.type
_entity.pdbx_description
1 polymer ?
#
loop_
_entity_poly.entity_id
_entity_poly.type
_entity_poly.pdbx_seq_one_letter_code
_entity_poly.pdbx_strand_id
1 'polypeptide(L)'
;MPRLRDATVTGEQAFGGTFHINETLTQLTAAHERATAGAIPDPLPCEIYCHSLTDPSILGPALRASGAATLTVFGLHTPHGLLTGRDPDARRDELTAAVLASLNSVLAEPIQDLAYRDANGRACIETKTTADLDDALRMTAGNIFHDALSWPFLDDDAPRDTPAHRWGVATAHERILLCGSGARRGGAVSGLGGHNAAMAALDR
;
A
#
# COMPACT_ATOMS: atom_id res chain seq x y z
N MET A 1 -7.59 1.79 21.43
CA MET A 1 -6.42 1.19 20.71
C MET A 1 -6.24 -0.26 21.12
N PRO A 2 -5.85 -1.17 20.19
CA PRO A 2 -5.50 -2.54 20.53
C PRO A 2 -4.34 -2.58 21.53
N ARG A 3 -4.36 -3.55 22.44
CA ARG A 3 -3.27 -3.79 23.40
C ARG A 3 -2.28 -4.81 22.80
N LEU A 4 -1.00 -4.55 22.98
CA LEU A 4 0.03 -5.50 22.60
C LEU A 4 0.20 -6.60 23.64
N ARG A 5 0.70 -7.78 23.23
CA ARG A 5 1.14 -8.83 24.17
C ARG A 5 2.32 -8.37 25.01
N ASP A 6 3.19 -7.56 24.42
CA ASP A 6 4.23 -6.85 25.18
C ASP A 6 3.59 -5.68 25.94
N ALA A 7 3.36 -5.88 27.23
CA ALA A 7 2.75 -4.90 28.10
C ALA A 7 3.65 -3.69 28.42
N THR A 8 4.91 -3.70 27.99
CA THR A 8 5.83 -2.56 28.16
C THR A 8 5.61 -1.45 27.15
N VAL A 9 4.86 -1.72 26.06
CA VAL A 9 4.57 -0.78 24.99
C VAL A 9 3.06 -0.54 24.92
N THR A 10 2.64 0.73 24.95
CA THR A 10 1.21 1.07 24.77
C THR A 10 0.81 1.01 23.30
N GLY A 11 -0.49 0.87 23.03
CA GLY A 11 -1.02 0.89 21.67
C GLY A 11 -0.70 2.22 20.95
N GLU A 12 -0.77 3.35 21.66
CA GLU A 12 -0.42 4.66 21.11
C GLU A 12 1.07 4.75 20.73
N GLN A 13 1.95 4.18 21.54
CA GLN A 13 3.38 4.15 21.22
C GLN A 13 3.68 3.27 20.01
N ALA A 14 3.05 2.09 19.92
CA ALA A 14 3.26 1.17 18.81
C ALA A 14 2.71 1.70 17.50
N PHE A 15 1.47 2.21 17.51
CA PHE A 15 0.77 2.64 16.29
C PHE A 15 0.90 4.15 16.00
N GLY A 16 1.71 4.89 16.77
CA GLY A 16 1.97 6.31 16.54
C GLY A 16 2.88 6.62 15.35
N GLY A 17 3.51 5.61 14.80
CA GLY A 17 4.28 5.64 13.55
C GLY A 17 3.88 4.47 12.66
N THR A 18 4.79 4.02 11.80
CA THR A 18 4.62 2.77 11.06
C THR A 18 4.97 1.61 12.00
N PHE A 19 4.03 0.71 12.20
CA PHE A 19 4.25 -0.49 13.01
C PHE A 19 4.49 -1.69 12.10
N HIS A 20 5.62 -2.37 12.28
CA HIS A 20 6.07 -3.45 11.42
C HIS A 20 5.95 -4.80 12.14
N ILE A 21 5.43 -5.82 11.44
CA ILE A 21 5.31 -7.20 11.92
C ILE A 21 5.96 -8.13 10.91
N ASN A 22 6.80 -9.09 11.40
CA ASN A 22 7.44 -10.11 10.57
C ASN A 22 8.38 -9.54 9.49
N GLU A 23 9.05 -8.43 9.74
CA GLU A 23 9.88 -7.71 8.77
C GLU A 23 11.38 -7.75 9.06
N THR A 24 11.87 -8.75 9.78
CA THR A 24 13.32 -9.00 9.78
C THR A 24 13.79 -9.44 8.40
N LEU A 25 15.04 -9.19 8.05
CA LEU A 25 15.60 -9.57 6.74
C LEU A 25 15.32 -11.04 6.39
N THR A 26 15.48 -11.95 7.34
CA THR A 26 15.21 -13.37 7.13
C THR A 26 13.75 -13.65 6.84
N GLN A 27 12.82 -12.97 7.54
CA GLN A 27 11.39 -13.12 7.32
C GLN A 27 10.96 -12.56 5.97
N LEU A 28 11.47 -11.39 5.58
CA LEU A 28 11.20 -10.79 4.26
C LEU A 28 11.74 -11.67 3.12
N THR A 29 12.94 -12.24 3.27
CA THR A 29 13.50 -13.17 2.28
C THR A 29 12.61 -14.41 2.13
N ALA A 30 12.23 -15.04 3.25
CA ALA A 30 11.35 -16.20 3.22
C ALA A 30 9.97 -15.89 2.63
N ALA A 31 9.41 -14.72 2.95
CA ALA A 31 8.14 -14.26 2.39
C ALA A 31 8.24 -14.05 0.86
N HIS A 32 9.33 -13.47 0.38
CA HIS A 32 9.60 -13.30 -1.05
C HIS A 32 9.68 -14.65 -1.77
N GLU A 33 10.43 -15.61 -1.23
CA GLU A 33 10.56 -16.95 -1.80
C GLU A 33 9.22 -17.67 -1.88
N ARG A 34 8.41 -17.62 -0.84
CA ARG A 34 7.06 -18.22 -0.83
C ARG A 34 6.14 -17.55 -1.85
N ALA A 35 6.13 -16.23 -1.91
CA ALA A 35 5.33 -15.47 -2.88
C ALA A 35 5.74 -15.79 -4.32
N THR A 36 7.04 -15.89 -4.60
CA THR A 36 7.58 -16.30 -5.90
C THR A 36 7.16 -17.72 -6.29
N ALA A 37 7.04 -18.61 -5.30
CA ALA A 37 6.52 -19.96 -5.49
C ALA A 37 4.98 -20.02 -5.64
N GLY A 38 4.28 -18.89 -5.63
CA GLY A 38 2.82 -18.80 -5.77
C GLY A 38 2.03 -19.09 -4.49
N ALA A 39 2.68 -19.05 -3.32
CA ALA A 39 2.05 -19.26 -2.03
C ALA A 39 1.97 -17.95 -1.23
N ILE A 40 0.89 -17.78 -0.45
CA ILE A 40 0.79 -16.68 0.51
C ILE A 40 1.88 -16.87 1.58
N PRO A 41 2.66 -15.84 1.91
CA PRO A 41 3.64 -15.91 2.99
C PRO A 41 2.99 -16.27 4.34
N ASP A 42 3.69 -17.08 5.13
CA ASP A 42 3.29 -17.46 6.47
C ASP A 42 4.56 -17.63 7.33
N PRO A 43 4.79 -16.74 8.30
CA PRO A 43 3.97 -15.57 8.64
C PRO A 43 3.99 -14.48 7.55
N LEU A 44 2.89 -13.74 7.41
CA LEU A 44 2.81 -12.64 6.46
C LEU A 44 3.47 -11.37 7.05
N PRO A 45 4.45 -10.74 6.38
CA PRO A 45 4.94 -9.43 6.79
C PRO A 45 3.85 -8.36 6.61
N CYS A 46 3.76 -7.42 7.55
CA CYS A 46 2.76 -6.36 7.53
C CYS A 46 3.30 -5.03 8.00
N GLU A 47 2.98 -3.96 7.27
CA GLU A 47 3.08 -2.58 7.72
C GLU A 47 1.73 -2.04 8.16
N ILE A 48 1.67 -1.39 9.32
CA ILE A 48 0.43 -0.90 9.90
C ILE A 48 0.52 0.59 10.19
N TYR A 49 -0.53 1.32 9.83
CA TYR A 49 -0.68 2.74 10.03
C TYR A 49 -1.97 3.05 10.77
N CYS A 50 -1.91 3.92 11.78
CA CYS A 50 -3.06 4.45 12.49
C CYS A 50 -3.20 5.94 12.23
N HIS A 51 -3.69 6.31 11.06
CA HIS A 51 -3.81 7.72 10.66
C HIS A 51 -4.65 8.56 11.63
N SER A 52 -5.66 7.97 12.26
CA SER A 52 -6.50 8.67 13.23
C SER A 52 -5.82 9.04 14.55
N LEU A 53 -4.63 8.50 14.84
CA LEU A 53 -3.79 8.97 15.96
C LEU A 53 -3.12 10.31 15.62
N THR A 54 -2.69 10.47 14.38
CA THR A 54 -2.04 11.70 13.91
C THR A 54 -3.07 12.78 13.57
N ASP A 55 -4.14 12.38 12.89
CA ASP A 55 -5.22 13.27 12.50
C ASP A 55 -6.59 12.67 12.86
N PRO A 56 -7.12 12.95 14.06
CA PRO A 56 -8.43 12.45 14.45
C PRO A 56 -9.59 13.10 13.67
N SER A 57 -9.34 14.14 12.85
CA SER A 57 -10.38 14.78 12.03
C SER A 57 -10.92 13.89 10.92
N ILE A 58 -10.18 12.84 10.53
CA ILE A 58 -10.63 11.82 9.57
C ILE A 58 -11.82 11.01 10.08
N LEU A 59 -12.04 10.98 11.39
CA LEU A 59 -13.18 10.32 12.02
C LEU A 59 -14.35 11.30 12.18
N GLY A 60 -15.56 10.83 11.91
CA GLY A 60 -16.76 11.56 12.24
C GLY A 60 -16.90 11.80 13.77
N PRO A 61 -17.70 12.80 14.20
CA PRO A 61 -17.78 13.18 15.62
C PRO A 61 -18.14 12.03 16.58
N ALA A 62 -19.06 11.16 16.17
CA ALA A 62 -19.49 10.02 16.99
C ALA A 62 -18.36 8.99 17.18
N LEU A 63 -17.61 8.67 16.12
CA LEU A 63 -16.47 7.75 16.19
C LEU A 63 -15.33 8.32 17.03
N ARG A 64 -15.04 9.62 16.90
CA ARG A 64 -14.08 10.29 17.79
C ARG A 64 -14.47 10.21 19.24
N ALA A 65 -15.73 10.51 19.55
CA ALA A 65 -16.25 10.47 20.91
C ALA A 65 -16.22 9.04 21.51
N SER A 66 -16.35 8.00 20.69
CA SER A 66 -16.25 6.60 21.14
C SER A 66 -14.81 6.13 21.38
N GLY A 67 -13.79 6.93 21.03
CA GLY A 67 -12.39 6.51 21.09
C GLY A 67 -11.99 5.52 19.98
N ALA A 68 -12.79 5.45 18.90
CA ALA A 68 -12.45 4.61 17.75
C ALA A 68 -11.15 5.07 17.09
N ALA A 69 -10.45 4.12 16.47
CA ALA A 69 -9.25 4.37 15.69
C ALA A 69 -9.32 3.61 14.37
N THR A 70 -8.62 4.09 13.34
CA THR A 70 -8.47 3.39 12.07
C THR A 70 -7.13 2.65 12.05
N LEU A 71 -7.12 1.45 11.50
CA LEU A 71 -5.88 0.76 11.16
C LEU A 71 -5.90 0.46 9.67
N THR A 72 -4.88 0.93 8.97
CA THR A 72 -4.59 0.53 7.58
C THR A 72 -3.44 -0.45 7.63
N VAL A 73 -3.63 -1.64 7.06
CA VAL A 73 -2.64 -2.72 7.10
C VAL A 73 -2.27 -3.09 5.67
N PHE A 74 -0.99 -3.00 5.35
CA PHE A 74 -0.43 -3.51 4.11
C PHE A 74 0.15 -4.91 4.36
N GLY A 75 -0.44 -5.93 3.73
CA GLY A 75 0.15 -7.27 3.66
C GLY A 75 1.22 -7.28 2.58
N LEU A 76 2.47 -7.43 2.98
CA LEU A 76 3.60 -7.38 2.07
C LEU A 76 3.83 -8.72 1.36
N HIS A 77 4.60 -8.70 0.26
CA HIS A 77 4.87 -9.88 -0.56
C HIS A 77 3.61 -10.62 -1.03
N THR A 78 2.58 -9.85 -1.38
CA THR A 78 1.32 -10.36 -1.96
C THR A 78 1.16 -9.89 -3.40
N PRO A 79 2.04 -10.32 -4.33
CA PRO A 79 2.02 -9.86 -5.72
C PRO A 79 0.74 -10.30 -6.44
N HIS A 80 0.36 -9.55 -7.45
CA HIS A 80 -0.86 -9.79 -8.25
C HIS A 80 -0.94 -11.22 -8.82
N GLY A 81 0.20 -11.83 -9.11
CA GLY A 81 0.27 -13.23 -9.57
C GLY A 81 -0.35 -14.25 -8.63
N LEU A 82 -0.45 -13.95 -7.33
CA LEU A 82 -1.15 -14.82 -6.37
C LEU A 82 -2.66 -14.90 -6.61
N LEU A 83 -3.24 -13.95 -7.34
CA LEU A 83 -4.68 -13.89 -7.66
C LEU A 83 -4.99 -14.56 -9.00
N THR A 84 -4.01 -14.70 -9.89
CA THR A 84 -4.22 -15.17 -11.26
C THR A 84 -4.72 -16.62 -11.28
N GLY A 85 -5.82 -16.86 -11.99
CA GLY A 85 -6.42 -18.19 -12.14
C GLY A 85 -7.04 -18.75 -10.84
N ARG A 86 -7.30 -17.90 -9.87
CA ARG A 86 -7.96 -18.26 -8.60
C ARG A 86 -9.33 -17.61 -8.48
N ASP A 87 -10.18 -18.15 -7.64
CA ASP A 87 -11.42 -17.47 -7.23
C ASP A 87 -11.06 -16.20 -6.44
N PRO A 88 -11.50 -14.99 -6.89
CA PRO A 88 -11.09 -13.73 -6.27
C PRO A 88 -11.56 -13.60 -4.82
N ASP A 89 -12.77 -14.09 -4.50
CA ASP A 89 -13.34 -13.94 -3.17
C ASP A 89 -12.68 -14.92 -2.18
N ALA A 90 -12.51 -16.18 -2.58
CA ALA A 90 -11.76 -17.14 -1.78
C ALA A 90 -10.33 -16.68 -1.52
N ARG A 91 -9.67 -16.09 -2.52
CA ARG A 91 -8.30 -15.58 -2.37
C ARG A 91 -8.22 -14.35 -1.47
N ARG A 92 -9.22 -13.46 -1.55
CA ARG A 92 -9.35 -12.33 -0.62
C ARG A 92 -9.51 -12.83 0.82
N ASP A 93 -10.32 -13.85 1.04
CA ASP A 93 -10.53 -14.43 2.38
C ASP A 93 -9.23 -15.06 2.93
N GLU A 94 -8.47 -15.79 2.11
CA GLU A 94 -7.17 -16.35 2.49
C GLU A 94 -6.16 -15.23 2.87
N LEU A 95 -6.08 -14.17 2.07
CA LEU A 95 -5.21 -13.02 2.35
C LEU A 95 -5.65 -12.28 3.61
N THR A 96 -6.95 -12.10 3.80
CA THR A 96 -7.51 -11.51 5.02
C THR A 96 -7.13 -12.33 6.24
N ALA A 97 -7.28 -13.64 6.17
CA ALA A 97 -6.91 -14.56 7.27
C ALA A 97 -5.41 -14.46 7.59
N ALA A 98 -4.54 -14.36 6.59
CA ALA A 98 -3.10 -14.24 6.79
C ALA A 98 -2.74 -12.91 7.48
N VAL A 99 -3.35 -11.78 7.08
CA VAL A 99 -3.18 -10.48 7.74
C VAL A 99 -3.66 -10.52 9.18
N LEU A 100 -4.85 -11.07 9.43
CA LEU A 100 -5.40 -11.19 10.79
C LEU A 100 -4.52 -12.09 11.68
N ALA A 101 -3.97 -13.18 11.13
CA ALA A 101 -3.03 -14.03 11.87
C ALA A 101 -1.77 -13.26 12.28
N SER A 102 -1.19 -12.46 11.38
CA SER A 102 -0.02 -11.64 11.70
C SER A 102 -0.34 -10.58 12.76
N LEU A 103 -1.45 -9.85 12.64
CA LEU A 103 -1.88 -8.90 13.68
C LEU A 103 -2.09 -9.58 15.03
N ASN A 104 -2.82 -10.69 15.06
CA ASN A 104 -3.15 -11.41 16.28
C ASN A 104 -1.91 -12.05 16.93
N SER A 105 -0.81 -12.23 16.21
CA SER A 105 0.44 -12.74 16.78
C SER A 105 1.06 -11.80 17.80
N VAL A 106 0.84 -10.49 17.66
CA VAL A 106 1.42 -9.45 18.51
C VAL A 106 0.40 -8.77 19.44
N LEU A 107 -0.91 -8.96 19.20
CA LEU A 107 -1.96 -8.37 19.99
C LEU A 107 -2.37 -9.25 21.17
N ALA A 108 -2.79 -8.63 22.28
CA ALA A 108 -3.26 -9.32 23.48
C ALA A 108 -4.61 -10.01 23.29
N GLU A 109 -5.41 -9.51 22.37
CA GLU A 109 -6.74 -10.03 22.01
C GLU A 109 -6.93 -9.94 20.48
N PRO A 110 -7.75 -10.81 19.88
CA PRO A 110 -7.96 -10.81 18.44
C PRO A 110 -8.49 -9.48 17.94
N ILE A 111 -7.89 -8.92 16.88
CA ILE A 111 -8.27 -7.60 16.33
C ILE A 111 -9.72 -7.58 15.84
N GLN A 112 -10.23 -8.69 15.31
CA GLN A 112 -11.60 -8.82 14.84
C GLN A 112 -12.64 -8.67 15.95
N ASP A 113 -12.28 -8.95 17.21
CA ASP A 113 -13.15 -8.79 18.37
C ASP A 113 -13.23 -7.32 18.80
N LEU A 114 -12.22 -6.53 18.43
CA LEU A 114 -12.13 -5.09 18.69
C LEU A 114 -12.70 -4.24 17.55
N ALA A 115 -12.96 -4.85 16.40
CA ALA A 115 -13.45 -4.14 15.22
C ALA A 115 -14.80 -3.48 15.50
N TYR A 116 -14.93 -2.20 15.11
CA TYR A 116 -16.20 -1.51 15.12
C TYR A 116 -17.23 -2.28 14.27
N ARG A 117 -18.50 -2.23 14.64
CA ARG A 117 -19.56 -2.91 13.90
C ARG A 117 -20.51 -1.90 13.29
N ASP A 118 -20.92 -2.17 12.06
CA ASP A 118 -21.93 -1.37 11.36
C ASP A 118 -23.33 -1.56 11.99
N ALA A 119 -24.32 -0.84 11.46
CA ALA A 119 -25.71 -0.92 11.91
C ALA A 119 -26.32 -2.33 11.75
N ASN A 120 -25.74 -3.20 10.93
CA ASN A 120 -26.16 -4.58 10.72
C ASN A 120 -25.36 -5.58 11.57
N GLY A 121 -24.50 -5.11 12.44
CA GLY A 121 -23.64 -5.93 13.30
C GLY A 121 -22.42 -6.53 12.61
N ARG A 122 -22.11 -6.16 11.34
CA ARG A 122 -20.93 -6.67 10.63
C ARG A 122 -19.69 -5.90 11.09
N ALA A 123 -18.59 -6.62 11.25
CA ALA A 123 -17.30 -5.98 11.55
C ALA A 123 -16.89 -5.02 10.41
N CYS A 124 -16.45 -3.83 10.77
CA CYS A 124 -15.91 -2.84 9.84
C CYS A 124 -14.46 -3.19 9.47
N ILE A 125 -14.30 -4.31 8.79
CA ILE A 125 -13.03 -4.78 8.21
C ILE A 125 -13.24 -4.86 6.71
N GLU A 126 -12.39 -4.17 5.96
CA GLU A 126 -12.39 -4.20 4.49
C GLU A 126 -11.03 -4.68 4.01
N THR A 127 -11.04 -5.60 3.06
CA THR A 127 -9.83 -6.08 2.38
C THR A 127 -9.88 -5.68 0.91
N LYS A 128 -8.84 -4.98 0.45
CA LYS A 128 -8.58 -4.69 -0.94
C LYS A 128 -7.39 -5.51 -1.41
N THR A 129 -7.54 -6.16 -2.54
CA THR A 129 -6.46 -6.89 -3.22
C THR A 129 -5.88 -6.02 -4.34
N THR A 130 -4.78 -6.44 -4.93
CA THR A 130 -4.21 -5.80 -6.12
C THR A 130 -5.18 -5.82 -7.31
N ALA A 131 -6.07 -6.81 -7.39
CA ALA A 131 -7.12 -6.86 -8.42
C ALA A 131 -8.19 -5.79 -8.20
N ASP A 132 -8.59 -5.53 -6.95
CA ASP A 132 -9.54 -4.46 -6.62
C ASP A 132 -8.97 -3.08 -6.95
N LEU A 133 -7.65 -2.87 -6.73
CA LEU A 133 -6.98 -1.62 -7.09
C LEU A 133 -6.85 -1.43 -8.61
N ASP A 134 -6.56 -2.51 -9.34
CA ASP A 134 -6.51 -2.48 -10.80
C ASP A 134 -7.89 -2.14 -11.39
N ASP A 135 -8.94 -2.78 -10.91
CA ASP A 135 -10.30 -2.53 -11.40
C ASP A 135 -10.82 -1.13 -11.05
N ALA A 136 -10.69 -0.72 -9.79
CA ALA A 136 -11.25 0.54 -9.32
C ALA A 136 -10.46 1.77 -9.77
N LEU A 137 -9.12 1.68 -9.82
CA LEU A 137 -8.22 2.82 -10.03
C LEU A 137 -7.42 2.72 -11.34
N ARG A 138 -7.55 1.62 -12.07
CA ARG A 138 -6.74 1.33 -13.28
C ARG A 138 -5.24 1.35 -13.01
N MET A 139 -4.86 0.97 -11.79
CA MET A 139 -3.47 0.77 -11.40
C MET A 139 -3.04 -0.61 -11.86
N THR A 140 -2.21 -0.69 -12.89
CA THR A 140 -1.79 -1.96 -13.49
C THR A 140 -1.28 -2.94 -12.43
N ALA A 141 -1.95 -4.09 -12.29
CA ALA A 141 -1.67 -5.10 -11.28
C ALA A 141 -1.67 -4.57 -9.83
N GLY A 142 -2.39 -3.48 -9.57
CA GLY A 142 -2.46 -2.83 -8.27
C GLY A 142 -1.12 -2.21 -7.81
N ASN A 143 -0.20 -1.92 -8.72
CA ASN A 143 1.09 -1.36 -8.39
C ASN A 143 0.96 0.10 -7.95
N ILE A 144 1.11 0.34 -6.64
CA ILE A 144 1.00 1.68 -6.04
C ILE A 144 2.10 2.65 -6.48
N PHE A 145 3.18 2.16 -7.08
CA PHE A 145 4.24 2.97 -7.68
C PHE A 145 4.02 3.21 -9.18
N HIS A 146 2.96 2.64 -9.76
CA HIS A 146 2.51 2.75 -11.16
C HIS A 146 3.48 2.15 -12.19
N ASP A 147 4.78 2.10 -11.92
CA ASP A 147 5.81 1.48 -12.74
C ASP A 147 6.94 0.95 -11.84
N ALA A 148 7.92 0.30 -12.42
CA ALA A 148 9.12 -0.10 -11.71
C ALA A 148 9.86 1.14 -11.18
N LEU A 149 10.36 1.04 -9.95
CA LEU A 149 11.21 2.10 -9.40
C LEU A 149 12.45 2.25 -10.26
N SER A 150 12.69 3.47 -10.74
CA SER A 150 13.83 3.80 -11.59
C SER A 150 14.60 4.97 -10.99
N TRP A 151 15.87 5.07 -11.38
CA TRP A 151 16.70 6.21 -10.99
C TRP A 151 16.07 7.51 -11.52
N PRO A 152 15.91 8.56 -10.68
CA PRO A 152 15.16 9.77 -11.06
C PRO A 152 15.89 10.66 -12.06
N PHE A 153 17.18 10.45 -12.27
CA PHE A 153 17.96 11.24 -13.22
C PHE A 153 18.07 10.50 -14.55
N LEU A 154 18.33 11.25 -15.62
CA LEU A 154 18.59 10.68 -16.93
C LEU A 154 19.96 10.00 -16.93
N ASP A 155 20.02 8.82 -17.56
CA ASP A 155 21.28 8.15 -17.85
C ASP A 155 22.09 8.98 -18.87
N ASP A 156 23.41 8.81 -18.91
CA ASP A 156 24.29 9.62 -19.75
C ASP A 156 23.98 9.45 -21.25
N ASP A 157 23.52 8.28 -21.65
CA ASP A 157 23.13 7.90 -23.01
C ASP A 157 21.64 8.11 -23.32
N ALA A 158 20.85 8.59 -22.34
CA ALA A 158 19.43 8.83 -22.57
C ALA A 158 19.19 9.92 -23.62
N PRO A 159 18.19 9.76 -24.51
CA PRO A 159 17.86 10.74 -25.52
C PRO A 159 17.45 12.09 -24.86
N ARG A 160 17.95 13.20 -25.43
CA ARG A 160 17.70 14.58 -24.95
C ARG A 160 17.30 15.51 -26.07
N ASP A 161 16.97 14.96 -27.21
CA ASP A 161 16.70 15.66 -28.47
C ASP A 161 15.38 16.43 -28.47
N THR A 162 14.42 16.04 -27.64
CA THR A 162 13.13 16.70 -27.51
C THR A 162 12.90 17.25 -26.10
N PRO A 163 12.01 18.25 -25.91
CA PRO A 163 11.61 18.68 -24.59
C PRO A 163 11.04 17.52 -23.74
N ALA A 164 10.23 16.64 -24.32
CA ALA A 164 9.67 15.49 -23.62
C ALA A 164 10.75 14.54 -23.09
N HIS A 165 11.83 14.33 -23.84
CA HIS A 165 12.98 13.53 -23.39
C HIS A 165 13.76 14.25 -22.28
N ARG A 166 14.08 15.54 -22.45
CA ARG A 166 14.81 16.31 -21.44
C ARG A 166 14.09 16.37 -20.10
N TRP A 167 12.77 16.47 -20.14
CA TRP A 167 11.93 16.51 -18.94
C TRP A 167 11.50 15.13 -18.42
N GLY A 168 11.88 14.03 -19.10
CA GLY A 168 11.59 12.66 -18.68
C GLY A 168 10.10 12.31 -18.68
N VAL A 169 9.33 12.90 -19.59
CA VAL A 169 7.87 12.72 -19.72
C VAL A 169 7.45 12.18 -21.08
N ALA A 170 8.42 11.74 -21.89
CA ALA A 170 8.16 11.17 -23.20
C ALA A 170 7.40 9.84 -23.10
N THR A 171 6.53 9.60 -24.07
CA THR A 171 5.85 8.31 -24.30
C THR A 171 6.22 7.77 -25.69
N ALA A 172 5.69 6.60 -26.03
CA ALA A 172 5.75 6.08 -27.40
C ALA A 172 4.97 6.96 -28.42
N HIS A 173 4.22 7.94 -27.95
CA HIS A 173 3.40 8.85 -28.78
C HIS A 173 3.92 10.28 -28.62
N GLU A 174 4.36 10.91 -29.68
CA GLU A 174 4.98 12.25 -29.69
C GLU A 174 4.09 13.37 -29.08
N ARG A 175 2.78 13.20 -29.05
CA ARG A 175 1.83 14.21 -28.55
C ARG A 175 1.22 13.85 -27.19
N ILE A 176 1.72 12.79 -26.54
CA ILE A 176 1.25 12.36 -25.22
C ILE A 176 2.44 12.47 -24.26
N LEU A 177 2.28 13.27 -23.22
CA LEU A 177 3.27 13.41 -22.14
C LEU A 177 2.75 12.71 -20.88
N LEU A 178 3.63 12.02 -20.17
CA LEU A 178 3.30 11.49 -18.85
C LEU A 178 3.33 12.62 -17.83
N CYS A 179 2.24 12.70 -17.05
CA CYS A 179 2.16 13.59 -15.89
C CYS A 179 1.65 12.79 -14.69
N GLY A 180 1.92 13.24 -13.49
CA GLY A 180 1.50 12.53 -12.27
C GLY A 180 2.47 11.44 -11.84
N SER A 181 2.01 10.52 -10.99
CA SER A 181 2.84 9.53 -10.32
C SER A 181 3.37 8.40 -11.21
N GLY A 182 2.81 8.21 -12.39
CA GLY A 182 3.34 7.28 -13.41
C GLY A 182 4.50 7.82 -14.24
N ALA A 183 4.93 9.08 -14.04
CA ALA A 183 6.10 9.62 -14.72
C ALA A 183 7.41 9.04 -14.16
N ARG A 184 8.47 9.00 -14.96
CA ARG A 184 9.75 8.33 -14.67
C ARG A 184 10.34 8.61 -13.28
N ARG A 185 9.99 9.68 -12.62
CA ARG A 185 10.62 10.13 -11.37
C ARG A 185 9.94 9.64 -10.10
N GLY A 186 9.29 8.51 -10.17
CA GLY A 186 8.75 7.78 -9.05
C GLY A 186 7.29 8.07 -8.75
N GLY A 187 6.65 7.10 -8.08
CA GLY A 187 5.24 7.12 -7.71
C GLY A 187 4.90 7.99 -6.50
N ALA A 188 5.77 8.90 -6.10
CA ALA A 188 5.50 9.78 -4.97
C ALA A 188 4.56 10.93 -5.37
N VAL A 189 3.74 11.39 -4.43
CA VAL A 189 2.86 12.56 -4.60
C VAL A 189 3.67 13.86 -4.49
N SER A 190 4.67 14.01 -5.36
CA SER A 190 5.61 15.15 -5.32
C SER A 190 5.22 16.30 -6.25
N GLY A 191 4.28 16.09 -7.17
CA GLY A 191 3.95 17.05 -8.22
C GLY A 191 5.00 17.16 -9.34
N LEU A 192 6.16 16.49 -9.25
CA LEU A 192 7.25 16.62 -10.23
C LEU A 192 6.83 16.13 -11.63
N GLY A 193 6.06 15.03 -11.73
CA GLY A 193 5.57 14.54 -13.01
C GLY A 193 4.72 15.60 -13.74
N GLY A 194 3.79 16.24 -13.02
CA GLY A 194 2.97 17.32 -13.55
C GLY A 194 3.77 18.55 -13.94
N HIS A 195 4.70 18.98 -13.08
CA HIS A 195 5.61 20.09 -13.36
C HIS A 195 6.43 19.83 -14.63
N ASN A 196 7.06 18.67 -14.73
CA ASN A 196 7.90 18.33 -15.87
C ASN A 196 7.11 18.25 -17.19
N ALA A 197 5.88 17.72 -17.14
CA ALA A 197 5.00 17.69 -18.32
C ALA A 197 4.60 19.08 -18.78
N ALA A 198 4.30 19.99 -17.84
CA ALA A 198 3.99 21.38 -18.14
C ALA A 198 5.20 22.08 -18.76
N MET A 199 6.39 21.92 -18.18
CA MET A 199 7.63 22.48 -18.72
C MET A 199 7.94 21.97 -20.12
N ALA A 200 7.81 20.65 -20.36
CA ALA A 200 7.98 20.07 -21.69
C ALA A 200 7.00 20.63 -22.71
N ALA A 201 5.77 20.93 -22.30
CA ALA A 201 4.77 21.53 -23.17
C ALA A 201 5.05 23.02 -23.48
N LEU A 202 5.66 23.75 -22.56
CA LEU A 202 6.02 25.17 -22.73
C LEU A 202 7.33 25.37 -23.49
N ASP A 203 8.22 24.38 -23.48
CA ASP A 203 9.56 24.42 -24.09
C ASP A 203 9.52 24.13 -25.63
N ARG A 204 8.39 24.32 -26.27
CA ARG A 204 8.14 24.04 -27.70
C ARG A 204 8.54 25.19 -28.59
#